data_4d2d73502b750b4f8995e9a9294fc136
#
_entry.id   4d2d73502b750b4f8995e9a9294fc136
#
_cell.length_a   1.000
_cell.length_b   1.000
_cell.length_c   1.000
_cell.angle_alpha   90.00
_cell.angle_beta   90.00
_cell.angle_gamma   90.00
#
_symmetry.space_group_name_H-M   'P 1'
#
loop_
_entity.id
_entity.type
_entity.pdbx_description
1 polymer ?
#
loop_
_entity_poly.entity_id
_entity_poly.type
_entity_poly.pdbx_seq_one_letter_code
_entity_poly.pdbx_strand_id
1 'polypeptide(L)'
;LDASSETLLIEGDPDLAYLNEVTERYGSKDFLILTYTPNEGMVSDNSINNLLSLKYKIQSLNWVHSVITLLDVPLLSNSDRPLQERLESFKTLKDEEVDRDRGFKEIINSPVFRNFVISENGNTSGIIVNIKDNKKLDNIENLSKAMGMWVKSILGEFQ
;
A
#
# COMPACT_ATOMS: atom_id res chain seq x y z
N LEU A 1 9.59 5.81 28.77
CA LEU A 1 9.00 6.86 27.91
C LEU A 1 8.14 6.13 26.87
N ASP A 2 6.85 6.20 27.08
CA ASP A 2 5.87 5.74 26.12
C ASP A 2 5.79 6.80 25.01
N ALA A 3 6.20 6.44 23.79
CA ALA A 3 6.19 7.30 22.62
C ALA A 3 5.03 6.99 21.67
N SER A 4 3.94 6.42 22.22
CA SER A 4 2.73 6.21 21.44
C SER A 4 2.09 7.54 21.06
N SER A 5 1.43 7.58 19.91
CA SER A 5 0.70 8.78 19.47
C SER A 5 -0.41 9.19 20.45
N GLU A 6 -0.88 8.25 21.28
CA GLU A 6 -1.89 8.49 22.31
C GLU A 6 -1.37 9.36 23.46
N THR A 7 -0.06 9.30 23.78
CA THR A 7 0.53 10.15 24.83
C THR A 7 0.70 11.63 24.43
N LEU A 8 0.54 11.94 23.14
CA LEU A 8 0.57 13.31 22.62
C LEU A 8 -0.81 13.96 22.60
N LEU A 9 -1.87 13.22 22.91
CA LEU A 9 -3.25 13.71 22.92
C LEU A 9 -3.60 14.24 24.31
N ILE A 10 -4.28 15.37 24.37
CA ILE A 10 -4.68 16.02 25.63
C ILE A 10 -5.80 15.17 26.27
N GLU A 11 -5.58 14.68 27.50
CA GLU A 11 -6.63 13.99 28.25
C GLU A 11 -7.86 14.90 28.40
N GLY A 12 -9.03 14.37 27.99
CA GLY A 12 -10.30 15.11 28.06
C GLY A 12 -10.67 15.90 26.80
N ASP A 13 -9.93 15.74 25.71
CA ASP A 13 -10.28 16.33 24.41
C ASP A 13 -11.57 15.66 23.87
N PRO A 14 -12.66 16.45 23.59
CA PRO A 14 -13.89 15.90 23.03
C PRO A 14 -13.70 15.29 21.64
N ASP A 15 -12.74 15.77 20.84
CA ASP A 15 -12.44 15.22 19.52
C ASP A 15 -11.78 13.86 19.65
N LEU A 16 -10.96 13.62 20.70
CA LEU A 16 -10.41 12.33 21.05
C LEU A 16 -11.49 11.33 21.46
N ALA A 17 -12.46 11.78 22.28
CA ALA A 17 -13.59 10.93 22.67
C ALA A 17 -14.43 10.52 21.46
N TYR A 18 -14.67 11.44 20.54
CA TYR A 18 -15.35 11.16 19.27
C TYR A 18 -14.55 10.19 18.37
N LEU A 19 -13.24 10.39 18.25
CA LEU A 19 -12.36 9.48 17.50
C LEU A 19 -12.39 8.06 18.07
N ASN A 20 -12.37 7.94 19.41
CA ASN A 20 -12.45 6.63 20.08
C ASN A 20 -13.79 5.96 19.82
N GLU A 21 -14.90 6.69 19.87
CA GLU A 21 -16.24 6.15 19.56
C GLU A 21 -16.32 5.68 18.10
N VAL A 22 -15.76 6.45 17.16
CA VAL A 22 -15.69 6.07 15.74
C VAL A 22 -14.82 4.83 15.57
N THR A 23 -13.68 4.79 16.24
CA THR A 23 -12.73 3.65 16.19
C THR A 23 -13.35 2.38 16.78
N GLU A 24 -14.09 2.48 17.89
CA GLU A 24 -14.83 1.33 18.45
C GLU A 24 -15.93 0.82 17.52
N ARG A 25 -16.63 1.74 16.85
CA ARG A 25 -17.76 1.39 15.98
C ARG A 25 -17.33 0.82 14.63
N TYR A 26 -16.26 1.36 14.04
CA TYR A 26 -15.82 1.03 12.67
C TYR A 26 -14.53 0.25 12.61
N GLY A 27 -13.85 0.07 13.74
CA GLY A 27 -12.52 -0.50 13.85
C GLY A 27 -11.43 0.49 13.43
N SER A 28 -10.30 0.46 14.12
CA SER A 28 -9.04 1.06 13.65
C SER A 28 -8.36 0.04 12.75
N LYS A 29 -8.23 0.32 11.46
CA LYS A 29 -7.42 -0.51 10.58
C LYS A 29 -6.04 0.11 10.49
N ASP A 30 -5.15 -0.38 11.31
CA ASP A 30 -3.75 0.01 11.22
C ASP A 30 -3.18 -0.41 9.86
N PHE A 31 -2.44 0.46 9.26
CA PHE A 31 -1.75 0.20 8.00
C PHE A 31 -0.33 0.76 8.03
N LEU A 32 0.52 0.16 7.23
CA LEU A 32 1.88 0.64 7.00
C LEU A 32 2.01 1.07 5.55
N ILE A 33 2.79 2.12 5.33
CA ILE A 33 3.16 2.54 3.99
C ILE A 33 4.65 2.25 3.82
N LEU A 34 4.96 1.39 2.85
CA LEU A 34 6.32 1.18 2.37
C LEU A 34 6.47 1.91 1.03
N THR A 35 7.68 2.30 0.69
CA THR A 35 7.97 2.94 -0.59
C THR A 35 8.92 2.07 -1.40
N TYR A 36 8.67 1.99 -2.70
CA TYR A 36 9.50 1.29 -3.67
C TYR A 36 9.93 2.24 -4.76
N THR A 37 11.25 2.42 -4.90
CA THR A 37 11.87 3.25 -5.93
C THR A 37 12.83 2.37 -6.73
N PRO A 38 12.45 1.92 -7.94
CA PRO A 38 13.32 1.10 -8.76
C PRO A 38 14.46 1.91 -9.36
N ASN A 39 15.56 1.23 -9.69
CA ASN A 39 16.68 1.83 -10.43
C ASN A 39 16.37 2.01 -11.92
N GLU A 40 15.36 1.30 -12.42
CA GLU A 40 14.86 1.37 -13.80
C GLU A 40 13.49 2.07 -13.84
N GLY A 41 12.88 2.15 -15.03
CA GLY A 41 11.51 2.66 -15.13
C GLY A 41 10.51 1.85 -14.32
N MET A 42 9.53 2.51 -13.69
CA MET A 42 8.55 1.90 -12.80
C MET A 42 7.77 0.74 -13.43
N VAL A 43 7.55 0.77 -14.73
CA VAL A 43 6.80 -0.26 -15.48
C VAL A 43 7.69 -1.19 -16.30
N SER A 44 9.02 -1.19 -16.06
CA SER A 44 9.91 -2.19 -16.63
C SER A 44 9.55 -3.60 -16.08
N ASP A 45 9.88 -4.64 -16.86
CA ASP A 45 9.62 -6.02 -16.42
C ASP A 45 10.28 -6.32 -15.08
N ASN A 46 11.51 -5.88 -14.86
CA ASN A 46 12.21 -6.04 -13.60
C ASN A 46 11.48 -5.36 -12.44
N SER A 47 11.06 -4.10 -12.64
CA SER A 47 10.37 -3.33 -11.60
C SER A 47 9.03 -3.97 -11.22
N ILE A 48 8.27 -4.43 -12.21
CA ILE A 48 6.98 -5.11 -11.98
C ILE A 48 7.20 -6.44 -11.26
N ASN A 49 8.16 -7.25 -11.70
CA ASN A 49 8.45 -8.54 -11.08
C ASN A 49 8.96 -8.38 -9.64
N ASN A 50 9.80 -7.39 -9.38
CA ASN A 50 10.27 -7.07 -8.04
C ASN A 50 9.12 -6.62 -7.13
N LEU A 51 8.23 -5.75 -7.64
CA LEU A 51 7.08 -5.27 -6.88
C LEU A 51 6.08 -6.40 -6.60
N LEU A 52 5.85 -7.31 -7.55
CA LEU A 52 5.05 -8.52 -7.36
C LEU A 52 5.66 -9.45 -6.31
N SER A 53 6.96 -9.73 -6.41
CA SER A 53 7.68 -10.57 -5.45
C SER A 53 7.59 -9.97 -4.04
N LEU A 54 7.83 -8.67 -3.92
CA LEU A 54 7.72 -7.95 -2.66
C LEU A 54 6.31 -8.02 -2.09
N LYS A 55 5.29 -7.78 -2.91
CA LYS A 55 3.89 -7.91 -2.53
C LYS A 55 3.58 -9.31 -1.97
N TYR A 56 3.96 -10.37 -2.67
CA TYR A 56 3.70 -11.75 -2.22
C TYR A 56 4.42 -12.09 -0.92
N LYS A 57 5.68 -11.66 -0.77
CA LYS A 57 6.45 -11.85 0.46
C LYS A 57 5.78 -11.15 1.66
N ILE A 58 5.32 -9.91 1.48
CA ILE A 58 4.60 -9.18 2.52
C ILE A 58 3.27 -9.86 2.84
N GLN A 59 2.52 -10.22 1.81
CA GLN A 59 1.20 -10.85 1.96
C GLN A 59 1.27 -12.19 2.71
N SER A 60 2.39 -12.91 2.64
CA SER A 60 2.59 -14.18 3.34
C SER A 60 2.81 -14.04 4.85
N LEU A 61 2.99 -12.82 5.36
CA LEU A 61 3.19 -12.58 6.79
C LEU A 61 1.89 -12.77 7.58
N ASN A 62 1.98 -13.47 8.70
CA ASN A 62 0.79 -13.86 9.49
C ASN A 62 -0.05 -12.69 10.00
N TRP A 63 0.56 -11.54 10.20
CA TRP A 63 -0.08 -10.32 10.70
C TRP A 63 -0.61 -9.40 9.60
N VAL A 64 -0.33 -9.70 8.33
CA VAL A 64 -0.82 -8.92 7.20
C VAL A 64 -2.22 -9.39 6.80
N HIS A 65 -3.13 -8.44 6.65
CA HIS A 65 -4.47 -8.67 6.12
C HIS A 65 -4.47 -8.59 4.58
N SER A 66 -3.95 -7.50 4.03
CA SER A 66 -3.87 -7.27 2.59
C SER A 66 -2.76 -6.32 2.24
N VAL A 67 -2.27 -6.40 0.99
CA VAL A 67 -1.25 -5.52 0.43
C VAL A 67 -1.78 -4.91 -0.85
N ILE A 68 -1.77 -3.58 -0.92
CA ILE A 68 -2.18 -2.81 -2.10
C ILE A 68 -0.94 -2.13 -2.68
N THR A 69 -0.75 -2.26 -3.97
CA THR A 69 0.37 -1.68 -4.70
C THR A 69 -0.12 -0.97 -5.97
N LEU A 70 0.78 -0.31 -6.67
CA LEU A 70 0.54 0.23 -8.02
C LEU A 70 -0.08 -0.81 -8.98
N LEU A 71 0.26 -2.10 -8.78
CA LEU A 71 -0.19 -3.18 -9.65
C LEU A 71 -1.65 -3.60 -9.39
N ASP A 72 -2.30 -3.07 -8.38
CA ASP A 72 -3.69 -3.37 -8.03
C ASP A 72 -4.65 -2.25 -8.47
N VAL A 73 -4.10 -1.18 -9.05
CA VAL A 73 -4.88 -0.05 -9.52
C VAL A 73 -5.70 -0.45 -10.75
N PRO A 74 -7.02 -0.28 -10.72
CA PRO A 74 -7.88 -0.55 -11.87
C PRO A 74 -7.65 0.50 -12.97
N LEU A 75 -7.47 0.05 -14.21
CA LEU A 75 -7.32 0.88 -15.39
C LEU A 75 -8.66 0.99 -16.10
N LEU A 76 -9.18 2.20 -16.20
CA LEU A 76 -10.49 2.47 -16.80
C LEU A 76 -10.38 2.92 -18.26
N SER A 77 -9.27 3.59 -18.63
CA SER A 77 -9.08 4.18 -19.95
C SER A 77 -8.25 3.32 -20.89
N ASN A 78 -7.69 2.20 -20.40
CA ASN A 78 -6.80 1.33 -21.18
C ASN A 78 -7.53 0.27 -22.01
N SER A 79 -8.84 0.44 -22.24
CA SER A 79 -9.67 -0.49 -23.02
C SER A 79 -10.67 0.29 -23.85
N ASP A 80 -10.85 -0.09 -25.12
CA ASP A 80 -11.86 0.45 -26.02
C ASP A 80 -13.26 -0.18 -25.81
N ARG A 81 -13.40 -1.04 -24.79
CA ARG A 81 -14.67 -1.69 -24.43
C ARG A 81 -15.66 -0.68 -23.82
N PRO A 82 -16.98 -0.95 -23.90
CA PRO A 82 -17.99 -0.17 -23.22
C PRO A 82 -17.74 -0.05 -21.71
N LEU A 83 -18.10 1.07 -21.12
CA LEU A 83 -17.84 1.35 -19.70
C LEU A 83 -18.38 0.27 -18.76
N GLN A 84 -19.54 -0.31 -19.06
CA GLN A 84 -20.15 -1.38 -18.26
C GLN A 84 -19.28 -2.63 -18.20
N GLU A 85 -18.75 -3.08 -19.37
CA GLU A 85 -17.84 -4.23 -19.41
C GLU A 85 -16.51 -3.96 -18.68
N ARG A 86 -16.04 -2.69 -18.71
CA ARG A 86 -14.84 -2.27 -17.98
C ARG A 86 -15.04 -2.31 -16.46
N LEU A 87 -16.25 -2.01 -15.98
CA LEU A 87 -16.60 -2.06 -14.55
C LEU A 87 -16.78 -3.48 -14.02
N GLU A 88 -17.11 -4.44 -14.89
CA GLU A 88 -17.26 -5.86 -14.53
C GLU A 88 -15.92 -6.61 -14.49
N SER A 89 -14.93 -6.14 -15.26
CA SER A 89 -13.61 -6.79 -15.35
C SER A 89 -12.50 -5.73 -15.51
N PHE A 90 -12.03 -5.22 -14.39
CA PHE A 90 -10.91 -4.26 -14.38
C PHE A 90 -9.61 -4.93 -14.86
N LYS A 91 -8.92 -4.25 -15.77
CA LYS A 91 -7.55 -4.56 -16.11
C LYS A 91 -6.61 -3.76 -15.21
N THR A 92 -5.42 -4.29 -14.98
CA THR A 92 -4.37 -3.69 -14.17
C THR A 92 -3.03 -3.77 -14.90
N LEU A 93 -1.99 -3.15 -14.38
CA LEU A 93 -0.65 -3.22 -14.97
C LEU A 93 -0.03 -4.63 -14.99
N LYS A 94 -0.65 -5.61 -14.30
CA LYS A 94 -0.23 -7.03 -14.30
C LYS A 94 -0.70 -7.78 -15.54
N ASP A 95 -1.75 -7.31 -16.18
CA ASP A 95 -2.38 -8.01 -17.29
C ASP A 95 -1.52 -7.88 -18.54
N GLU A 96 -1.21 -8.99 -19.21
CA GLU A 96 -0.33 -9.04 -20.38
C GLU A 96 -0.87 -8.25 -21.58
N GLU A 97 -2.19 -8.11 -21.68
CA GLU A 97 -2.88 -7.38 -22.75
C GLU A 97 -2.84 -5.85 -22.56
N VAL A 98 -2.33 -5.37 -21.42
CA VAL A 98 -2.31 -3.95 -21.08
C VAL A 98 -1.03 -3.29 -21.62
N ASP A 99 -1.21 -2.21 -22.35
CA ASP A 99 -0.13 -1.27 -22.62
C ASP A 99 0.28 -0.58 -21.31
N ARG A 100 1.41 -1.01 -20.75
CA ARG A 100 1.88 -0.57 -19.42
C ARG A 100 2.20 0.92 -19.39
N ASP A 101 2.75 1.48 -20.46
CA ASP A 101 3.08 2.90 -20.52
C ASP A 101 1.82 3.76 -20.54
N ARG A 102 0.82 3.34 -21.29
CA ARG A 102 -0.49 4.00 -21.31
C ARG A 102 -1.20 3.86 -19.97
N GLY A 103 -1.22 2.67 -19.39
CA GLY A 103 -1.81 2.42 -18.06
C GLY A 103 -1.12 3.19 -16.94
N PHE A 104 0.19 3.29 -16.99
CA PHE A 104 0.97 4.05 -16.03
C PHE A 104 0.68 5.56 -16.12
N LYS A 105 0.57 6.10 -17.33
CA LYS A 105 0.16 7.49 -17.55
C LYS A 105 -1.24 7.76 -17.01
N GLU A 106 -2.17 6.81 -17.15
CA GLU A 106 -3.51 6.91 -16.57
C GLU A 106 -3.43 7.04 -15.05
N ILE A 107 -2.62 6.22 -14.37
CA ILE A 107 -2.46 6.24 -12.91
C ILE A 107 -1.82 7.54 -12.44
N ILE A 108 -0.73 8.01 -13.07
CA ILE A 108 -0.06 9.26 -12.69
C ILE A 108 -0.98 10.48 -12.85
N ASN A 109 -1.82 10.48 -13.87
CA ASN A 109 -2.74 11.59 -14.12
C ASN A 109 -4.03 11.50 -13.30
N SER A 110 -4.24 10.40 -12.59
CA SER A 110 -5.43 10.22 -11.76
C SER A 110 -5.33 11.05 -10.48
N PRO A 111 -6.30 11.91 -10.17
CA PRO A 111 -6.32 12.65 -8.91
C PRO A 111 -6.51 11.73 -7.68
N VAL A 112 -7.00 10.51 -7.89
CA VAL A 112 -7.22 9.51 -6.82
C VAL A 112 -5.95 8.77 -6.46
N PHE A 113 -5.15 8.39 -7.48
CA PHE A 113 -4.01 7.50 -7.27
C PHE A 113 -2.67 8.24 -7.18
N ARG A 114 -2.56 9.42 -7.81
CA ARG A 114 -1.40 10.28 -7.69
C ARG A 114 -1.23 10.74 -6.24
N ASN A 115 0.00 10.69 -5.73
CA ASN A 115 0.38 10.98 -4.35
C ASN A 115 -0.19 10.00 -3.30
N PHE A 116 -0.86 8.93 -3.73
CA PHE A 116 -1.33 7.87 -2.86
C PHE A 116 -0.59 6.54 -3.13
N VAL A 117 -0.66 6.02 -4.37
CA VAL A 117 0.06 4.79 -4.76
C VAL A 117 1.29 5.07 -5.64
N ILE A 118 1.40 6.28 -6.18
CA ILE A 118 2.52 6.71 -7.01
C ILE A 118 2.85 8.17 -6.73
N SER A 119 4.14 8.51 -6.63
CA SER A 119 4.60 9.89 -6.51
C SER A 119 4.27 10.70 -7.77
N GLU A 120 4.21 12.01 -7.63
CA GLU A 120 3.88 12.92 -8.72
C GLU A 120 4.82 12.80 -9.92
N ASN A 121 6.10 12.53 -9.66
CA ASN A 121 7.12 12.32 -10.70
C ASN A 121 7.15 10.89 -11.26
N GLY A 122 6.32 9.98 -10.76
CA GLY A 122 6.23 8.59 -11.20
C GLY A 122 7.39 7.68 -10.78
N ASN A 123 8.34 8.15 -9.98
CA ASN A 123 9.57 7.42 -9.67
C ASN A 123 9.45 6.52 -8.42
N THR A 124 8.47 6.76 -7.56
CA THR A 124 8.31 6.03 -6.30
C THR A 124 6.89 5.55 -6.14
N SER A 125 6.71 4.26 -5.94
CA SER A 125 5.42 3.65 -5.65
C SER A 125 5.22 3.45 -4.15
N GLY A 126 4.00 3.73 -3.67
CA GLY A 126 3.55 3.34 -2.34
C GLY A 126 3.09 1.88 -2.33
N ILE A 127 3.39 1.19 -1.23
CA ILE A 127 2.89 -0.14 -0.92
C ILE A 127 2.13 -0.02 0.40
N ILE A 128 0.82 -0.21 0.35
CA ILE A 128 -0.04 -0.08 1.53
C ILE A 128 -0.25 -1.48 2.09
N VAL A 129 0.19 -1.68 3.32
CA VAL A 129 0.08 -2.95 4.03
C VAL A 129 -0.97 -2.80 5.13
N ASN A 130 -2.14 -3.38 4.93
CA ASN A 130 -3.18 -3.43 5.95
C ASN A 130 -2.87 -4.54 6.95
N ILE A 131 -2.93 -4.21 8.23
CA ILE A 131 -2.63 -5.12 9.34
C ILE A 131 -3.92 -5.79 9.80
N LYS A 132 -3.85 -7.06 10.23
CA LYS A 132 -4.97 -7.75 10.87
C LYS A 132 -5.22 -7.14 12.24
N ASP A 133 -6.48 -6.95 12.57
CA ASP A 133 -6.87 -6.60 13.95
C ASP A 133 -6.33 -7.68 14.90
N ASN A 134 -5.35 -7.33 15.68
CA ASN A 134 -4.75 -8.24 16.63
C ASN A 134 -4.56 -7.51 17.96
N LYS A 135 -5.47 -7.76 18.91
CA LYS A 135 -5.40 -7.25 20.30
C LYS A 135 -4.10 -7.64 21.06
N LYS A 136 -3.22 -8.45 20.43
CA LYS A 136 -1.90 -8.83 20.96
C LYS A 136 -0.74 -8.03 20.37
N LEU A 137 -1.01 -7.17 19.37
CA LEU A 137 -0.01 -6.29 18.76
C LEU A 137 0.14 -4.93 19.49
N ASP A 138 -0.46 -4.80 20.68
CA ASP A 138 -0.30 -3.64 21.57
C ASP A 138 1.15 -3.35 21.99
N ASN A 139 2.09 -4.11 21.45
CA ASN A 139 3.52 -3.92 21.68
C ASN A 139 4.21 -3.43 20.40
N ILE A 140 4.06 -2.12 20.15
CA ILE A 140 4.69 -1.38 19.03
C ILE A 140 6.19 -1.66 18.93
N GLU A 141 6.86 -1.92 20.06
CA GLU A 141 8.28 -2.30 20.13
C GLU A 141 8.59 -3.62 19.40
N ASN A 142 7.72 -4.62 19.53
CA ASN A 142 7.88 -5.90 18.86
C ASN A 142 7.57 -5.81 17.37
N LEU A 143 6.60 -4.98 16.97
CA LEU A 143 6.28 -4.74 15.57
C LEU A 143 7.41 -4.01 14.87
N SER A 144 7.93 -2.94 15.47
CA SER A 144 9.05 -2.15 14.95
C SER A 144 10.33 -3.00 14.82
N LYS A 145 10.60 -3.88 15.79
CA LYS A 145 11.75 -4.77 15.77
C LYS A 145 11.63 -5.87 14.71
N ALA A 146 10.46 -6.48 14.61
CA ALA A 146 10.16 -7.48 13.58
C ALA A 146 10.24 -6.87 12.16
N MET A 147 9.73 -5.66 11.99
CA MET A 147 9.80 -4.92 10.72
C MET A 147 11.24 -4.53 10.37
N GLY A 148 12.03 -4.04 11.33
CA GLY A 148 13.42 -3.66 11.09
C GLY A 148 14.29 -4.85 10.68
N MET A 149 14.10 -6.01 11.28
CA MET A 149 14.78 -7.25 10.89
C MET A 149 14.35 -7.74 9.51
N TRP A 150 13.06 -7.62 9.21
CA TRP A 150 12.47 -8.08 7.96
C TRP A 150 12.83 -7.18 6.76
N VAL A 151 12.78 -5.84 6.93
CA VAL A 151 13.23 -4.88 5.91
C VAL A 151 14.69 -5.11 5.56
N LYS A 152 15.57 -5.37 6.55
CA LYS A 152 16.97 -5.71 6.31
C LYS A 152 17.13 -7.02 5.54
N SER A 153 16.32 -8.03 5.83
CA SER A 153 16.34 -9.31 5.11
C SER A 153 15.97 -9.13 3.63
N ILE A 154 14.91 -8.36 3.35
CA ILE A 154 14.48 -8.10 1.97
C ILE A 154 15.50 -7.25 1.20
N LEU A 155 16.00 -6.17 1.80
CA LEU A 155 16.97 -5.31 1.14
C LEU A 155 18.29 -6.04 0.84
N GLY A 156 18.67 -7.02 1.65
CA GLY A 156 19.83 -7.88 1.38
C GLY A 156 19.66 -8.84 0.20
N GLU A 157 18.42 -9.15 -0.23
CA GLU A 157 18.14 -10.03 -1.37
C GLU A 157 18.05 -9.27 -2.70
N PHE A 158 18.00 -7.94 -2.69
CA PHE A 158 17.88 -7.09 -3.88
C PHE A 158 19.18 -6.32 -4.21
N GLN A 159 20.30 -6.64 -3.53
CA GLN A 159 21.66 -6.22 -3.90
C GLN A 159 22.33 -7.34 -4.72
#